data_a6023172016b93fdb51fb31eeb57ebb2
#
_entry.id   a6023172016b93fdb51fb31eeb57ebb2
#
_cell.length_a   1.000
_cell.length_b   1.000
_cell.length_c   1.000
_cell.angle_alpha   90.00
_cell.angle_beta   90.00
_cell.angle_gamma   90.00
#
_symmetry.space_group_name_H-M   'P 1'
#
loop_
_entity.id
_entity.type
_entity.pdbx_description
1 polymer ?
#
loop_
_entity_poly.entity_id
_entity_poly.type
_entity_poly.pdbx_seq_one_letter_code
_entity_poly.pdbx_strand_id
1 'polypeptide(L)'
;KRLGFGYDWSREVTTCDPDYYRWEQWFFTHLFEQGLAYKKQAEVNWCETDQTVLANEQVVDGCCWRCDNPVERRTIDQWFIKITDYAEQLLNDLDTLDEWPEQVKTMQRNWIGRSEGVELQFDVPEYGALSVYTTRPDTLMGVTYVAVAAQHPLAQRAAASQPDLASFLKQISTAKMAEADLATAEKLGMPT
;
A
#
# COMPACT_ATOMS: atom_id res chain seq x y z
N LYS A 1 -37.82 -13.37 -1.19
CA LYS A 1 -39.28 -13.63 -1.22
C LYS A 1 -39.62 -15.04 -1.74
N ARG A 2 -39.04 -15.50 -2.88
CA ARG A 2 -39.32 -16.81 -3.50
C ARG A 2 -38.95 -18.01 -2.61
N LEU A 3 -37.98 -17.87 -1.73
CA LEU A 3 -37.52 -18.94 -0.82
C LEU A 3 -38.28 -18.97 0.51
N GLY A 4 -39.23 -18.06 0.73
CA GLY A 4 -40.08 -18.04 1.92
C GLY A 4 -39.40 -17.69 3.23
N PHE A 5 -38.21 -17.04 3.19
CA PHE A 5 -37.54 -16.57 4.40
C PHE A 5 -38.38 -15.51 5.12
N GLY A 6 -38.40 -15.57 6.45
CA GLY A 6 -39.13 -14.67 7.34
C GLY A 6 -38.45 -13.30 7.58
N TYR A 7 -37.86 -12.70 6.54
CA TYR A 7 -37.27 -11.37 6.65
C TYR A 7 -38.36 -10.29 6.63
N ASP A 8 -38.10 -9.22 7.39
CA ASP A 8 -38.86 -7.97 7.27
C ASP A 8 -38.38 -7.19 6.04
N TRP A 9 -39.08 -7.42 4.91
CA TRP A 9 -38.75 -6.81 3.62
C TRP A 9 -38.97 -5.29 3.56
N SER A 10 -39.64 -4.70 4.57
CA SER A 10 -39.76 -3.23 4.68
C SER A 10 -38.45 -2.57 5.12
N ARG A 11 -37.53 -3.36 5.66
CA ARG A 11 -36.20 -2.96 6.13
C ARG A 11 -35.07 -3.36 5.15
N GLU A 12 -35.42 -3.69 3.93
CA GLU A 12 -34.42 -3.94 2.88
C GLU A 12 -33.62 -2.68 2.60
N VAL A 13 -32.28 -2.81 2.61
CA VAL A 13 -31.34 -1.73 2.34
C VAL A 13 -30.59 -2.06 1.06
N THR A 14 -30.65 -1.14 0.10
CA THR A 14 -29.93 -1.26 -1.18
C THR A 14 -28.89 -0.16 -1.25
N THR A 15 -27.62 -0.53 -1.16
CA THR A 15 -26.50 0.44 -1.05
C THR A 15 -26.30 1.27 -2.32
N CYS A 16 -26.81 0.83 -3.48
CA CYS A 16 -26.76 1.57 -4.74
C CYS A 16 -27.93 2.57 -4.92
N ASP A 17 -28.87 2.62 -3.97
CA ASP A 17 -29.96 3.59 -4.03
C ASP A 17 -29.49 4.98 -3.58
N PRO A 18 -29.98 6.08 -4.24
CA PRO A 18 -29.64 7.45 -3.88
C PRO A 18 -29.90 7.80 -2.41
N ASP A 19 -30.96 7.26 -1.81
CA ASP A 19 -31.31 7.48 -0.41
C ASP A 19 -30.27 6.89 0.55
N TYR A 20 -29.50 5.89 0.10
CA TYR A 20 -28.39 5.31 0.87
C TYR A 20 -27.09 6.03 0.57
N TYR A 21 -26.62 6.03 -0.69
CA TYR A 21 -25.28 6.52 -1.03
C TYR A 21 -25.10 8.03 -0.87
N ARG A 22 -26.18 8.83 -0.79
CA ARG A 22 -26.09 10.26 -0.44
C ARG A 22 -25.35 10.50 0.89
N TRP A 23 -25.47 9.56 1.84
CA TRP A 23 -24.77 9.65 3.12
C TRP A 23 -23.30 9.30 3.02
N GLU A 24 -22.95 8.37 2.13
CA GLU A 24 -21.56 8.06 1.80
C GLU A 24 -20.90 9.25 1.11
N GLN A 25 -21.61 9.92 0.19
CA GLN A 25 -21.13 11.14 -0.47
C GLN A 25 -20.97 12.28 0.52
N TRP A 26 -21.93 12.48 1.42
CA TRP A 26 -21.83 13.48 2.48
C TRP A 26 -20.63 13.19 3.40
N PHE A 27 -20.46 11.96 3.82
CA PHE A 27 -19.35 11.54 4.66
C PHE A 27 -18.01 11.80 3.97
N PHE A 28 -17.88 11.42 2.70
CA PHE A 28 -16.67 11.65 1.92
C PHE A 28 -16.34 13.15 1.80
N THR A 29 -17.34 14.00 1.47
CA THR A 29 -17.13 15.45 1.37
C THR A 29 -16.73 16.05 2.71
N HIS A 30 -17.30 15.54 3.81
CA HIS A 30 -16.92 15.96 5.16
C HIS A 30 -15.48 15.58 5.51
N LEU A 31 -15.04 14.36 5.17
CA LEU A 31 -13.63 13.96 5.32
C LEU A 31 -12.70 14.85 4.49
N PHE A 32 -13.11 15.23 3.30
CA PHE A 32 -12.35 16.16 2.45
C PHE A 32 -12.24 17.56 3.07
N GLU A 33 -13.33 18.12 3.57
CA GLU A 33 -13.35 19.40 4.27
C GLU A 33 -12.48 19.42 5.52
N GLN A 34 -12.39 18.30 6.22
CA GLN A 34 -11.49 18.09 7.37
C GLN A 34 -10.02 17.85 6.97
N GLY A 35 -9.72 17.78 5.69
CA GLY A 35 -8.38 17.50 5.18
C GLY A 35 -7.92 16.06 5.37
N LEU A 36 -8.82 15.13 5.73
CA LEU A 36 -8.55 13.71 5.91
C LEU A 36 -8.56 12.95 4.57
N ALA A 37 -9.38 13.36 3.61
CA ALA A 37 -9.34 12.87 2.25
C ALA A 37 -8.56 13.84 1.35
N TYR A 38 -7.67 13.30 0.51
CA TYR A 38 -6.84 14.09 -0.40
C TYR A 38 -6.54 13.35 -1.68
N LYS A 39 -6.16 14.08 -2.74
CA LYS A 39 -5.70 13.49 -3.99
C LYS A 39 -4.18 13.53 -4.09
N LYS A 40 -3.61 12.47 -4.63
CA LYS A 40 -2.22 12.44 -5.11
C LYS A 40 -2.08 11.48 -6.27
N GLN A 41 -1.02 11.66 -7.04
CA GLN A 41 -0.62 10.68 -8.04
C GLN A 41 -0.06 9.43 -7.38
N ALA A 42 -0.51 8.27 -7.85
CA ALA A 42 -0.05 6.98 -7.38
C ALA A 42 -0.02 5.98 -8.53
N GLU A 43 0.92 5.06 -8.47
CA GLU A 43 0.95 3.91 -9.36
C GLU A 43 -0.15 2.91 -8.98
N VAL A 44 -0.89 2.48 -9.98
CA VAL A 44 -1.95 1.49 -9.85
C VAL A 44 -1.78 0.39 -10.88
N ASN A 45 -2.34 -0.77 -10.59
CA ASN A 45 -2.51 -1.81 -11.59
C ASN A 45 -3.70 -1.43 -12.49
N TRP A 46 -3.48 -1.34 -13.78
CA TRP A 46 -4.50 -0.94 -14.76
C TRP A 46 -4.77 -2.07 -15.75
N CYS A 47 -6.02 -2.41 -15.92
CA CYS A 47 -6.47 -3.32 -16.97
C CYS A 47 -6.99 -2.49 -18.16
N GLU A 48 -6.29 -2.54 -19.29
CA GLU A 48 -6.68 -1.79 -20.47
C GLU A 48 -7.98 -2.32 -21.10
N THR A 49 -8.21 -3.62 -21.01
CA THR A 49 -9.41 -4.25 -21.56
C THR A 49 -10.65 -3.93 -20.74
N ASP A 50 -10.58 -4.01 -19.42
CA ASP A 50 -11.70 -3.70 -18.52
C ASP A 50 -11.79 -2.21 -18.17
N GLN A 51 -10.82 -1.38 -18.59
CA GLN A 51 -10.73 0.06 -18.33
C GLN A 51 -10.90 0.37 -16.83
N THR A 52 -10.20 -0.38 -15.97
CA THR A 52 -10.35 -0.27 -14.52
C THR A 52 -9.04 -0.46 -13.77
N VAL A 53 -8.99 0.11 -12.57
CA VAL A 53 -7.94 -0.12 -11.59
C VAL A 53 -8.17 -1.47 -10.90
N LEU A 54 -7.10 -2.21 -10.68
CA LEU A 54 -7.11 -3.50 -9.99
C LEU A 54 -6.36 -3.42 -8.68
N ALA A 55 -6.93 -4.01 -7.64
CA ALA A 55 -6.20 -4.32 -6.41
C ALA A 55 -5.11 -5.38 -6.67
N ASN A 56 -4.11 -5.47 -5.79
CA ASN A 56 -3.01 -6.42 -5.97
C ASN A 56 -3.51 -7.87 -6.05
N GLU A 57 -4.54 -8.22 -5.27
CA GLU A 57 -5.16 -9.55 -5.24
C GLU A 57 -5.94 -9.87 -6.53
N GLN A 58 -6.24 -8.87 -7.33
CA GLN A 58 -6.93 -9.00 -8.62
C GLN A 58 -5.94 -9.15 -9.80
N VAL A 59 -4.66 -9.17 -9.51
CA VAL A 59 -3.61 -9.44 -10.49
C VAL A 59 -3.06 -10.85 -10.25
N VAL A 60 -3.37 -11.77 -11.15
CA VAL A 60 -2.96 -13.18 -11.09
C VAL A 60 -1.95 -13.43 -12.19
N ASP A 61 -0.72 -13.83 -11.80
CA ASP A 61 0.39 -14.08 -12.75
C ASP A 61 0.66 -12.93 -13.74
N GLY A 62 0.49 -11.67 -13.27
CA GLY A 62 0.65 -10.47 -14.10
C GLY A 62 -0.54 -10.12 -14.98
N CYS A 63 -1.63 -10.88 -14.90
CA CYS A 63 -2.83 -10.69 -15.69
C CYS A 63 -4.04 -10.29 -14.84
N CYS A 64 -5.03 -9.67 -15.47
CA CYS A 64 -6.31 -9.33 -14.85
C CYS A 64 -7.10 -10.61 -14.52
N TRP A 65 -7.55 -10.75 -13.29
CA TRP A 65 -8.34 -11.89 -12.79
C TRP A 65 -9.64 -12.14 -13.55
N ARG A 66 -10.14 -11.13 -14.28
CA ARG A 66 -11.42 -11.18 -14.99
C ARG A 66 -11.27 -11.51 -16.48
N CYS A 67 -10.32 -10.84 -17.17
CA CYS A 67 -10.19 -10.94 -18.61
C CYS A 67 -8.90 -11.63 -19.09
N ASP A 68 -8.02 -12.02 -18.17
CA ASP A 68 -6.75 -12.72 -18.41
C ASP A 68 -5.72 -11.94 -19.27
N ASN A 69 -6.00 -10.64 -19.51
CA ASN A 69 -5.06 -9.79 -20.23
C ASN A 69 -3.96 -9.24 -19.31
N PRO A 70 -2.76 -8.98 -19.85
CA PRO A 70 -1.67 -8.39 -19.07
C PRO A 70 -2.08 -7.08 -18.43
N VAL A 71 -1.65 -6.89 -17.18
CA VAL A 71 -1.89 -5.67 -16.40
C VAL A 71 -0.71 -4.73 -16.56
N GLU A 72 -1.01 -3.43 -16.72
CA GLU A 72 -0.01 -2.38 -16.82
C GLU A 72 0.07 -1.57 -15.52
N ARG A 73 1.23 -0.99 -15.25
CA ARG A 73 1.38 0.04 -14.22
C ARG A 73 1.06 1.39 -14.81
N ARG A 74 0.14 2.12 -14.20
CA ARG A 74 -0.22 3.50 -14.57
C ARG A 74 -0.17 4.42 -13.39
N THR A 75 0.38 5.60 -13.60
CA THR A 75 0.29 6.68 -12.63
C THR A 75 -0.97 7.48 -12.91
N ILE A 76 -1.90 7.49 -11.96
CA ILE A 76 -3.15 8.25 -12.04
C ILE A 76 -3.41 9.02 -10.76
N ASP A 77 -4.27 10.05 -10.85
CA ASP A 77 -4.75 10.76 -9.66
C ASP A 77 -5.71 9.87 -8.87
N GLN A 78 -5.36 9.59 -7.62
CA GLN A 78 -6.13 8.74 -6.71
C GLN A 78 -6.52 9.49 -5.43
N TRP A 79 -7.68 9.11 -4.88
CA TRP A 79 -8.08 9.54 -3.56
C TRP A 79 -7.40 8.69 -2.48
N PHE A 80 -6.95 9.36 -1.43
CA PHE A 80 -6.35 8.76 -0.25
C PHE A 80 -7.03 9.31 1.00
N ILE A 81 -7.07 8.48 2.05
CA ILE A 81 -7.50 8.88 3.38
C ILE A 81 -6.27 8.80 4.30
N LYS A 82 -6.06 9.85 5.13
CA LYS A 82 -4.94 9.94 6.08
C LYS A 82 -5.21 9.05 7.30
N ILE A 83 -5.23 7.75 7.11
CA ILE A 83 -5.53 6.79 8.19
C ILE A 83 -4.47 6.81 9.29
N THR A 84 -3.23 7.21 8.99
CA THR A 84 -2.12 7.26 9.95
C THR A 84 -2.18 8.44 10.89
N ASP A 85 -2.97 9.49 10.61
CA ASP A 85 -3.11 10.66 11.49
C ASP A 85 -3.70 10.28 12.86
N TYR A 86 -4.43 9.17 12.93
CA TYR A 86 -5.03 8.64 14.16
C TYR A 86 -4.27 7.47 14.78
N ALA A 87 -3.15 7.04 14.20
CA ALA A 87 -2.45 5.82 14.62
C ALA A 87 -2.04 5.85 16.09
N GLU A 88 -1.45 6.97 16.56
CA GLU A 88 -1.02 7.14 17.94
C GLU A 88 -2.23 7.19 18.90
N GLN A 89 -3.30 7.90 18.53
CA GLN A 89 -4.53 7.96 19.32
C GLN A 89 -5.16 6.57 19.43
N LEU A 90 -5.30 5.85 18.32
CA LEU A 90 -5.87 4.50 18.30
C LEU A 90 -5.05 3.53 19.17
N LEU A 91 -3.72 3.66 19.16
CA LEU A 91 -2.85 2.85 19.99
C LEU A 91 -3.09 3.11 21.49
N ASN A 92 -3.14 4.38 21.89
CA ASN A 92 -3.36 4.78 23.27
C ASN A 92 -4.79 4.45 23.76
N ASP A 93 -5.79 4.61 22.90
CA ASP A 93 -7.19 4.33 23.24
C ASP A 93 -7.45 2.83 23.48
N LEU A 94 -6.59 1.92 23.01
CA LEU A 94 -6.67 0.48 23.34
C LEU A 94 -6.63 0.22 24.85
N ASP A 95 -5.94 1.07 25.59
CA ASP A 95 -5.83 0.95 27.05
C ASP A 95 -7.11 1.34 27.81
N THR A 96 -8.02 2.04 27.13
CA THR A 96 -9.35 2.44 27.65
C THR A 96 -10.46 1.45 27.33
N LEU A 97 -10.17 0.40 26.53
CA LEU A 97 -11.15 -0.60 26.09
C LEU A 97 -11.18 -1.80 27.07
N ASP A 98 -11.67 -1.58 28.29
CA ASP A 98 -11.65 -2.57 29.36
C ASP A 98 -12.42 -3.85 29.03
N GLU A 99 -13.51 -3.74 28.26
CA GLU A 99 -14.36 -4.87 27.86
C GLU A 99 -13.81 -5.68 26.67
N TRP A 100 -12.72 -5.21 26.06
CA TRP A 100 -12.12 -5.93 24.91
C TRP A 100 -11.18 -7.05 25.39
N PRO A 101 -11.24 -8.23 24.74
CA PRO A 101 -10.28 -9.31 25.04
C PRO A 101 -8.85 -8.88 24.80
N GLU A 102 -7.93 -9.20 25.70
CA GLU A 102 -6.50 -8.83 25.59
C GLU A 102 -5.84 -9.35 24.30
N GLN A 103 -6.28 -10.51 23.81
CA GLN A 103 -5.78 -11.03 22.53
C GLN A 103 -6.09 -10.08 21.37
N VAL A 104 -7.29 -9.48 21.35
CA VAL A 104 -7.71 -8.53 20.29
C VAL A 104 -6.91 -7.24 20.43
N LYS A 105 -6.76 -6.70 21.63
CA LYS A 105 -5.91 -5.51 21.88
C LYS A 105 -4.46 -5.75 21.43
N THR A 106 -3.90 -6.91 21.70
CA THR A 106 -2.56 -7.28 21.25
C THR A 106 -2.45 -7.34 19.72
N MET A 107 -3.45 -7.91 19.05
CA MET A 107 -3.49 -7.93 17.59
C MET A 107 -3.54 -6.51 17.00
N GLN A 108 -4.34 -5.61 17.59
CA GLN A 108 -4.41 -4.22 17.16
C GLN A 108 -3.09 -3.46 17.38
N ARG A 109 -2.44 -3.63 18.54
CA ARG A 109 -1.11 -3.04 18.82
C ARG A 109 -0.08 -3.51 17.79
N ASN A 110 -0.05 -4.80 17.49
CA ASN A 110 0.86 -5.37 16.50
C ASN A 110 0.56 -4.87 15.07
N TRP A 111 -0.71 -4.68 14.74
CA TRP A 111 -1.13 -4.14 13.44
C TRP A 111 -0.71 -2.69 13.26
N ILE A 112 -0.92 -1.84 14.27
CA ILE A 112 -0.49 -0.44 14.25
C ILE A 112 1.04 -0.36 14.15
N GLY A 113 1.76 -1.23 14.88
CA GLY A 113 3.18 -1.46 14.69
C GLY A 113 4.05 -0.21 14.93
N ARG A 114 3.81 0.54 16.04
CA ARG A 114 4.65 1.71 16.36
C ARG A 114 6.11 1.30 16.45
N SER A 115 6.96 1.99 15.72
CA SER A 115 8.42 1.83 15.77
C SER A 115 9.11 3.18 15.91
N GLU A 116 10.27 3.18 16.56
CA GLU A 116 11.14 4.35 16.67
C GLU A 116 12.47 4.06 16.00
N GLY A 117 13.01 5.06 15.31
CA GLY A 117 14.25 4.91 14.59
C GLY A 117 14.88 6.24 14.24
N VAL A 118 15.94 6.19 13.46
CA VAL A 118 16.73 7.32 13.04
C VAL A 118 16.77 7.40 11.52
N GLU A 119 16.58 8.59 10.98
CA GLU A 119 16.88 8.89 9.58
C GLU A 119 18.35 9.28 9.44
N LEU A 120 19.02 8.61 8.52
CA LEU A 120 20.44 8.81 8.20
C LEU A 120 20.57 9.22 6.74
N GLN A 121 21.59 10.00 6.44
CA GLN A 121 21.92 10.39 5.08
C GLN A 121 23.30 9.85 4.68
N PHE A 122 23.35 9.22 3.52
CA PHE A 122 24.60 8.80 2.88
C PHE A 122 24.85 9.67 1.66
N ASP A 123 26.06 10.19 1.53
CA ASP A 123 26.48 10.91 0.33
C ASP A 123 26.80 9.92 -0.78
N VAL A 124 26.05 9.99 -1.87
CA VAL A 124 26.28 9.18 -3.08
C VAL A 124 26.88 10.09 -4.15
N PRO A 125 28.10 9.79 -4.62
CA PRO A 125 28.74 10.60 -5.66
C PRO A 125 27.84 10.81 -6.87
N GLU A 126 27.80 12.03 -7.38
CA GLU A 126 27.02 12.46 -8.55
C GLU A 126 25.48 12.34 -8.40
N TYR A 127 24.97 11.79 -7.30
CA TYR A 127 23.55 11.69 -7.02
C TYR A 127 23.11 12.68 -5.92
N GLY A 128 23.92 12.83 -4.87
CA GLY A 128 23.61 13.64 -3.68
C GLY A 128 23.27 12.78 -2.48
N ALA A 129 22.49 13.32 -1.55
CA ALA A 129 22.12 12.63 -0.33
C ALA A 129 21.08 11.52 -0.57
N LEU A 130 21.36 10.33 -0.07
CA LEU A 130 20.43 9.20 0.01
C LEU A 130 19.98 9.03 1.46
N SER A 131 18.73 9.39 1.75
CA SER A 131 18.13 9.20 3.07
C SER A 131 17.69 7.76 3.26
N VAL A 132 18.01 7.19 4.41
CA VAL A 132 17.59 5.85 4.85
C VAL A 132 17.07 5.93 6.27
N TYR A 133 16.07 5.12 6.59
CA TYR A 133 15.53 4.98 7.93
C TYR A 133 15.94 3.64 8.53
N THR A 134 16.34 3.63 9.80
CA THR A 134 16.68 2.42 10.53
C THR A 134 16.16 2.45 11.97
N THR A 135 15.67 1.33 12.46
CA THR A 135 15.37 1.09 13.88
C THR A 135 16.59 0.59 14.66
N ARG A 136 17.71 0.33 13.97
CA ARG A 136 18.97 -0.16 14.55
C ARG A 136 20.16 0.73 14.19
N PRO A 137 20.18 1.99 14.69
CA PRO A 137 21.31 2.90 14.42
C PRO A 137 22.63 2.40 15.02
N ASP A 138 22.57 1.55 16.03
CA ASP A 138 23.73 0.88 16.65
C ASP A 138 24.53 0.02 15.67
N THR A 139 23.93 -0.44 14.57
CA THR A 139 24.57 -1.28 13.55
C THR A 139 25.25 -0.46 12.43
N LEU A 140 25.17 0.88 12.49
CA LEU A 140 25.68 1.76 11.42
C LEU A 140 27.15 1.51 11.06
N MET A 141 27.99 1.25 12.05
CA MET A 141 29.43 1.00 11.82
C MET A 141 29.72 -0.31 11.06
N GLY A 142 28.73 -1.19 10.93
CA GLY A 142 28.81 -2.45 10.19
C GLY A 142 28.17 -2.39 8.80
N VAL A 143 27.70 -1.21 8.36
CA VAL A 143 27.06 -1.07 7.05
C VAL A 143 28.08 -1.24 5.93
N THR A 144 27.83 -2.17 5.03
CA THR A 144 28.66 -2.46 3.87
C THR A 144 28.00 -2.09 2.55
N TYR A 145 26.67 -1.99 2.53
CA TYR A 145 25.89 -1.55 1.36
C TYR A 145 24.54 -0.98 1.79
N VAL A 146 23.94 -0.22 0.88
CA VAL A 146 22.57 0.29 1.00
C VAL A 146 21.77 -0.22 -0.20
N ALA A 147 20.60 -0.80 0.06
CA ALA A 147 19.71 -1.27 -1.01
C ALA A 147 18.60 -0.24 -1.27
N VAL A 148 18.26 -0.07 -2.54
CA VAL A 148 17.14 0.76 -2.98
C VAL A 148 16.14 -0.06 -3.78
N ALA A 149 14.86 0.34 -3.75
CA ALA A 149 13.83 -0.32 -4.54
C ALA A 149 14.05 -0.12 -6.04
N ALA A 150 13.52 -1.03 -6.86
CA ALA A 150 13.62 -0.97 -8.31
C ALA A 150 13.11 0.34 -8.92
N GLN A 151 12.09 0.95 -8.29
CA GLN A 151 11.50 2.23 -8.72
C GLN A 151 12.29 3.46 -8.28
N HIS A 152 13.29 3.30 -7.42
CA HIS A 152 14.07 4.43 -6.91
C HIS A 152 14.84 5.11 -8.04
N PRO A 153 14.90 6.47 -8.09
CA PRO A 153 15.58 7.21 -9.15
C PRO A 153 17.04 6.81 -9.36
N LEU A 154 17.73 6.46 -8.28
CA LEU A 154 19.13 6.00 -8.34
C LEU A 154 19.26 4.68 -9.11
N ALA A 155 18.35 3.70 -8.85
CA ALA A 155 18.33 2.43 -9.58
C ALA A 155 18.03 2.63 -11.07
N GLN A 156 17.06 3.48 -11.39
CA GLN A 156 16.70 3.81 -12.77
C GLN A 156 17.86 4.52 -13.52
N ARG A 157 18.55 5.42 -12.84
CA ARG A 157 19.73 6.10 -13.39
C ARG A 157 20.88 5.13 -13.67
N ALA A 158 21.17 4.22 -12.74
CA ALA A 158 22.20 3.19 -12.93
C ALA A 158 21.85 2.23 -14.08
N ALA A 159 20.57 1.85 -14.19
CA ALA A 159 20.09 0.97 -15.27
C ALA A 159 20.24 1.59 -16.67
N ALA A 160 20.29 2.91 -16.81
CA ALA A 160 20.48 3.58 -18.09
C ALA A 160 21.83 3.23 -18.76
N SER A 161 22.85 2.89 -17.95
CA SER A 161 24.19 2.52 -18.42
C SER A 161 24.49 1.01 -18.31
N GLN A 162 23.59 0.22 -17.70
CA GLN A 162 23.80 -1.21 -17.40
C GLN A 162 22.62 -2.06 -17.90
N PRO A 163 22.70 -2.70 -19.09
CA PRO A 163 21.61 -3.48 -19.68
C PRO A 163 21.12 -4.65 -18.79
N ASP A 164 22.04 -5.30 -18.08
CA ASP A 164 21.69 -6.41 -17.19
C ASP A 164 20.84 -5.92 -16.00
N LEU A 165 21.21 -4.76 -15.43
CA LEU A 165 20.44 -4.11 -14.36
C LEU A 165 19.07 -3.68 -14.89
N ALA A 166 18.97 -3.11 -16.08
CA ALA A 166 17.70 -2.75 -16.70
C ALA A 166 16.77 -3.96 -16.86
N SER A 167 17.32 -5.10 -17.30
CA SER A 167 16.59 -6.35 -17.42
C SER A 167 16.12 -6.88 -16.06
N PHE A 168 16.98 -6.82 -15.05
CA PHE A 168 16.66 -7.20 -13.68
C PHE A 168 15.54 -6.31 -13.07
N LEU A 169 15.62 -4.98 -13.22
CA LEU A 169 14.57 -4.06 -12.73
C LEU A 169 13.23 -4.35 -13.39
N LYS A 170 13.22 -4.66 -14.69
CA LYS A 170 12.01 -5.08 -15.40
C LYS A 170 11.43 -6.37 -14.83
N GLN A 171 12.25 -7.36 -14.59
CA GLN A 171 11.83 -8.63 -13.98
C GLN A 171 11.19 -8.42 -12.60
N ILE A 172 11.84 -7.63 -11.73
CA ILE A 172 11.33 -7.32 -10.38
C ILE A 172 10.02 -6.55 -10.46
N SER A 173 9.86 -5.61 -11.41
CA SER A 173 8.63 -4.81 -11.55
C SER A 173 7.41 -5.65 -11.97
N THR A 174 7.62 -6.81 -12.59
CA THR A 174 6.56 -7.74 -12.99
C THR A 174 6.33 -8.88 -11.98
N ALA A 175 7.12 -8.94 -10.91
CA ALA A 175 6.99 -9.98 -9.88
C ALA A 175 5.66 -9.85 -9.12
N LYS A 176 5.21 -10.98 -8.55
CA LYS A 176 4.00 -11.05 -7.73
C LYS A 176 4.07 -10.06 -6.56
N MET A 177 3.00 -9.31 -6.36
CA MET A 177 2.94 -8.22 -5.37
C MET A 177 1.90 -8.45 -4.27
N ALA A 178 1.30 -9.64 -4.17
CA ALA A 178 0.45 -9.96 -3.03
C ALA A 178 1.29 -9.98 -1.74
N GLU A 179 0.80 -9.36 -0.68
CA GLU A 179 1.54 -9.21 0.60
C GLU A 179 2.00 -10.56 1.16
N ALA A 180 1.16 -11.60 1.03
CA ALA A 180 1.48 -12.96 1.44
C ALA A 180 2.66 -13.56 0.62
N ASP A 181 2.72 -13.26 -0.68
CA ASP A 181 3.80 -13.72 -1.55
C ASP A 181 5.10 -12.98 -1.27
N LEU A 182 5.03 -11.67 -0.99
CA LEU A 182 6.19 -10.84 -0.63
C LEU A 182 6.83 -11.27 0.70
N ALA A 183 6.01 -11.73 1.66
CA ALA A 183 6.50 -12.19 2.96
C ALA A 183 7.34 -13.48 2.86
N THR A 184 7.08 -14.32 1.86
CA THR A 184 7.72 -15.63 1.63
C THR A 184 8.67 -15.65 0.44
N ALA A 185 8.67 -14.61 -0.41
CA ALA A 185 9.53 -14.55 -1.59
C ALA A 185 11.01 -14.44 -1.23
N GLU A 186 11.85 -15.09 -2.01
CA GLU A 186 13.29 -14.90 -1.95
C GLU A 186 13.64 -13.43 -2.31
N LYS A 187 14.45 -12.81 -1.45
CA LYS A 187 14.92 -11.44 -1.68
C LYS A 187 16.01 -11.44 -2.73
N LEU A 188 15.69 -10.93 -3.90
CA LEU A 188 16.63 -10.77 -5.00
C LEU A 188 17.25 -9.36 -4.97
N GLY A 189 18.53 -9.28 -5.28
CA GLY A 189 19.27 -8.02 -5.36
C GLY A 189 20.35 -8.09 -6.43
N MET A 190 20.67 -6.93 -7.02
CA MET A 190 21.74 -6.81 -8.01
C MET A 190 22.62 -5.60 -7.61
N PRO A 191 23.96 -5.76 -7.56
CA PRO A 191 24.86 -4.63 -7.29
C PRO A 191 24.86 -3.64 -8.47
N THR A 192 25.03 -2.38 -8.18
CA THR A 192 25.09 -1.26 -9.16
C THR A 192 26.52 -0.70 -9.24
#